data_06551592121cafc2ac0682f09db01be2
#
_entry.id   06551592121cafc2ac0682f09db01be2
#
_cell.length_a   1.000
_cell.length_b   1.000
_cell.length_c   1.000
_cell.angle_alpha   90.00
_cell.angle_beta   90.00
_cell.angle_gamma   90.00
#
_symmetry.space_group_name_H-M   'P 1'
#
loop_
_entity.id
_entity.type
_entity.pdbx_description
1 polymer ?
#
loop_
_entity_poly.entity_id
_entity_poly.type
_entity_poly.pdbx_seq_one_letter_code
_entity_poly.pdbx_strand_id
1 'polypeptide(L)'
;MMALFESSVLDGDWVRRFVGTDAVFDVRVVADHADELSDAEHEAVAKAVARRRNTFSSGRACARSALLGIGVPQEQYPVGLLKQDDGSVAWPVGTIGSISHTDEWAIAVAASDDQGIVSLGIDLEVIERLHSPVLKTIATDEERLRLAQENVQDWQSAALFSIKESLYKCLRPHHGAFIGFRDVELLIPTEPLKGVSDDVDGLAMYQPSIRFLSDALLAQFDERRLRARVTVFNGFVLSVVCYSDSEAIAGDSQGTFVTS
;
A
#
# COMPACT_ATOMS: atom_id res chain seq x y z
N MET A 1 18.77 -5.85 11.12
CA MET A 1 17.92 -5.27 10.05
C MET A 1 17.29 -6.37 9.18
N MET A 2 17.99 -7.45 8.81
CA MET A 2 17.45 -8.57 8.00
C MET A 2 16.33 -9.36 8.71
N ALA A 3 16.38 -9.52 10.04
CA ALA A 3 15.51 -10.46 10.76
C ALA A 3 13.99 -10.21 10.69
N LEU A 4 13.52 -8.99 10.44
CA LEU A 4 12.08 -8.69 10.35
C LEU A 4 11.47 -8.98 8.97
N PHE A 5 12.29 -9.01 7.90
CA PHE A 5 11.86 -9.46 6.59
C PHE A 5 12.26 -10.92 6.29
N GLU A 6 13.16 -11.48 7.09
CA GLU A 6 13.66 -12.86 6.89
C GLU A 6 12.88 -13.94 7.63
N SER A 7 12.01 -13.59 8.56
CA SER A 7 11.28 -14.62 9.32
C SER A 7 9.87 -14.20 9.65
N SER A 8 8.92 -15.08 9.44
CA SER A 8 7.63 -15.24 10.12
C SER A 8 6.76 -14.00 10.47
N VAL A 9 7.27 -12.79 10.42
CA VAL A 9 6.55 -11.56 10.82
C VAL A 9 5.42 -11.22 9.86
N LEU A 10 5.54 -11.59 8.58
CA LEU A 10 4.49 -11.47 7.59
C LEU A 10 3.82 -12.83 7.35
N ASP A 11 3.51 -13.57 8.43
CA ASP A 11 2.76 -14.81 8.31
C ASP A 11 1.34 -14.58 7.77
N GLY A 12 0.67 -15.65 7.35
CA GLY A 12 -0.65 -15.57 6.75
C GLY A 12 -1.70 -14.93 7.66
N ASP A 13 -1.59 -15.07 8.99
CA ASP A 13 -2.52 -14.48 9.95
C ASP A 13 -2.31 -12.98 10.08
N TRP A 14 -1.07 -12.51 10.13
CA TRP A 14 -0.77 -11.09 10.13
C TRP A 14 -1.23 -10.44 8.83
N VAL A 15 -0.91 -11.05 7.68
CA VAL A 15 -1.33 -10.58 6.35
C VAL A 15 -2.84 -10.45 6.28
N ARG A 16 -3.59 -11.47 6.71
CA ARG A 16 -5.06 -11.44 6.73
C ARG A 16 -5.60 -10.32 7.60
N ARG A 17 -5.03 -10.08 8.77
CA ARG A 17 -5.42 -8.96 9.63
C ARG A 17 -5.08 -7.61 9.01
N PHE A 18 -3.91 -7.50 8.37
CA PHE A 18 -3.43 -6.27 7.74
C PHE A 18 -4.21 -5.93 6.47
N VAL A 19 -4.36 -6.86 5.55
CA VAL A 19 -5.10 -6.65 4.28
C VAL A 19 -6.60 -6.82 4.47
N GLY A 20 -7.01 -7.76 5.32
CA GLY A 20 -8.42 -8.11 5.59
C GLY A 20 -8.97 -9.18 4.68
N THR A 21 -8.11 -9.87 3.96
CA THR A 21 -8.44 -11.02 3.10
C THR A 21 -7.25 -11.98 3.06
N ASP A 22 -7.45 -13.16 2.48
CA ASP A 22 -6.35 -14.05 2.16
C ASP A 22 -5.52 -13.43 1.03
N ALA A 23 -4.33 -12.98 1.38
CA ALA A 23 -3.38 -12.36 0.48
C ALA A 23 -1.99 -12.92 0.75
N VAL A 24 -1.11 -12.79 -0.22
CA VAL A 24 0.30 -13.15 -0.07
C VAL A 24 1.16 -11.92 -0.32
N PHE A 25 2.07 -11.67 0.61
CA PHE A 25 3.16 -10.70 0.44
C PHE A 25 4.44 -11.41 0.05
N ASP A 26 5.25 -10.74 -0.75
CA ASP A 26 6.67 -11.04 -0.89
C ASP A 26 7.48 -9.74 -0.74
N VAL A 27 8.61 -9.84 -0.06
CA VAL A 27 9.49 -8.71 0.23
C VAL A 27 10.92 -9.09 -0.09
N ARG A 28 11.64 -8.23 -0.82
CA ARG A 28 13.03 -8.48 -1.21
C ARG A 28 13.90 -7.25 -1.06
N VAL A 29 15.17 -7.45 -0.81
CA VAL A 29 16.19 -6.41 -1.01
C VAL A 29 16.23 -6.05 -2.49
N VAL A 30 16.31 -4.75 -2.79
CA VAL A 30 16.43 -4.27 -4.17
C VAL A 30 17.78 -4.73 -4.75
N ALA A 31 17.70 -5.55 -5.79
CA ALA A 31 18.84 -6.10 -6.50
C ALA A 31 18.51 -6.25 -8.00
N ASP A 32 19.46 -6.74 -8.77
CA ASP A 32 19.22 -7.09 -10.17
C ASP A 32 18.52 -8.46 -10.24
N HIS A 33 17.27 -8.44 -10.66
CA HIS A 33 16.42 -9.61 -10.94
C HIS A 33 16.00 -9.62 -12.43
N ALA A 34 16.87 -9.13 -13.30
CA ALA A 34 16.55 -9.04 -14.72
C ALA A 34 16.24 -10.39 -15.36
N ASP A 35 16.88 -11.46 -14.90
CA ASP A 35 16.64 -12.84 -15.33
C ASP A 35 15.22 -13.37 -15.05
N GLU A 36 14.51 -12.74 -14.12
CA GLU A 36 13.12 -13.06 -13.81
C GLU A 36 12.10 -12.25 -14.66
N LEU A 37 12.54 -11.28 -15.47
CA LEU A 37 11.66 -10.45 -16.29
C LEU A 37 11.28 -11.14 -17.61
N SER A 38 10.04 -10.90 -18.07
CA SER A 38 9.64 -11.22 -19.43
C SER A 38 10.31 -10.28 -20.46
N ASP A 39 10.31 -10.65 -21.74
CA ASP A 39 10.87 -9.81 -22.81
C ASP A 39 10.21 -8.42 -22.83
N ALA A 40 8.90 -8.34 -22.66
CA ALA A 40 8.16 -7.07 -22.64
C ALA A 40 8.49 -6.20 -21.41
N GLU A 41 8.74 -6.82 -20.26
CA GLU A 41 9.19 -6.10 -19.06
C GLU A 41 10.63 -5.61 -19.21
N HIS A 42 11.51 -6.39 -19.84
CA HIS A 42 12.86 -5.95 -20.22
C HIS A 42 12.81 -4.72 -21.12
N GLU A 43 11.96 -4.74 -22.15
CA GLU A 43 11.79 -3.61 -23.06
C GLU A 43 11.30 -2.35 -22.32
N ALA A 44 10.36 -2.50 -21.39
CA ALA A 44 9.80 -1.40 -20.60
C ALA A 44 10.86 -0.64 -19.79
N VAL A 45 11.96 -1.28 -19.40
CA VAL A 45 13.05 -0.67 -18.61
C VAL A 45 14.39 -0.61 -19.34
N ALA A 46 14.45 -0.93 -20.63
CA ALA A 46 15.70 -1.02 -21.41
C ALA A 46 16.52 0.28 -21.38
N LYS A 47 15.85 1.45 -21.36
CA LYS A 47 16.48 2.78 -21.32
C LYS A 47 16.64 3.35 -19.91
N ALA A 48 16.20 2.62 -18.88
CA ALA A 48 16.28 3.10 -17.51
C ALA A 48 17.69 2.99 -16.93
N VAL A 49 18.02 3.83 -15.97
CA VAL A 49 19.27 3.72 -15.19
C VAL A 49 19.24 2.46 -14.32
N ALA A 50 20.42 1.95 -13.94
CA ALA A 50 20.54 0.69 -13.17
C ALA A 50 19.65 0.67 -11.93
N ARG A 51 19.63 1.75 -11.12
CA ARG A 51 18.77 1.86 -9.94
C ARG A 51 17.28 1.61 -10.28
N ARG A 52 16.78 2.21 -11.37
CA ARG A 52 15.38 2.03 -11.80
C ARG A 52 15.13 0.61 -12.32
N ARG A 53 16.09 0.01 -13.03
CA ARG A 53 15.99 -1.40 -13.45
C ARG A 53 15.91 -2.33 -12.26
N ASN A 54 16.76 -2.13 -11.26
CA ASN A 54 16.78 -2.97 -10.06
C ASN A 54 15.48 -2.83 -9.24
N THR A 55 15.00 -1.62 -8.98
CA THR A 55 13.72 -1.44 -8.25
C THR A 55 12.54 -2.04 -9.04
N PHE A 56 12.53 -1.92 -10.36
CA PHE A 56 11.50 -2.49 -11.21
C PHE A 56 11.55 -4.02 -11.19
N SER A 57 12.71 -4.63 -11.43
CA SER A 57 12.85 -6.09 -11.47
C SER A 57 12.57 -6.72 -10.11
N SER A 58 13.06 -6.12 -9.01
CA SER A 58 12.74 -6.58 -7.65
C SER A 58 11.24 -6.53 -7.36
N GLY A 59 10.55 -5.44 -7.73
CA GLY A 59 9.10 -5.33 -7.55
C GLY A 59 8.33 -6.37 -8.37
N ARG A 60 8.78 -6.69 -9.59
CA ARG A 60 8.17 -7.75 -10.42
C ARG A 60 8.44 -9.14 -9.88
N ALA A 61 9.65 -9.40 -9.37
CA ALA A 61 9.99 -10.64 -8.71
C ALA A 61 9.11 -10.87 -7.46
N CYS A 62 8.93 -9.83 -6.61
CA CYS A 62 7.99 -9.90 -5.49
C CYS A 62 6.56 -10.22 -5.94
N ALA A 63 6.08 -9.54 -6.99
CA ALA A 63 4.71 -9.75 -7.48
C ALA A 63 4.50 -11.18 -8.03
N ARG A 64 5.50 -11.74 -8.72
CA ARG A 64 5.44 -13.15 -9.18
C ARG A 64 5.38 -14.12 -8.03
N SER A 65 6.21 -13.91 -7.03
CA SER A 65 6.22 -14.72 -5.81
C SER A 65 4.87 -14.67 -5.11
N ALA A 66 4.29 -13.48 -4.95
CA ALA A 66 2.98 -13.28 -4.34
C ALA A 66 1.86 -13.97 -5.14
N LEU A 67 1.85 -13.84 -6.48
CA LEU A 67 0.91 -14.52 -7.37
C LEU A 67 1.03 -16.05 -7.28
N LEU A 68 2.26 -16.56 -7.30
CA LEU A 68 2.50 -17.99 -7.12
C LEU A 68 1.96 -18.49 -5.78
N GLY A 69 2.13 -17.69 -4.72
CA GLY A 69 1.64 -18.00 -3.37
C GLY A 69 0.12 -18.10 -3.27
N ILE A 70 -0.63 -17.38 -4.12
CA ILE A 70 -2.10 -17.51 -4.25
C ILE A 70 -2.52 -18.52 -5.34
N GLY A 71 -1.57 -19.31 -5.87
CA GLY A 71 -1.85 -20.38 -6.84
C GLY A 71 -1.93 -19.92 -8.31
N VAL A 72 -1.42 -18.74 -8.65
CA VAL A 72 -1.39 -18.20 -10.02
C VAL A 72 0.03 -18.29 -10.60
N PRO A 73 0.35 -19.33 -11.37
CA PRO A 73 1.66 -19.52 -11.96
C PRO A 73 1.89 -18.60 -13.17
N GLN A 74 3.16 -18.35 -13.51
CA GLN A 74 3.55 -17.39 -14.55
C GLN A 74 2.99 -17.71 -15.95
N GLU A 75 2.68 -18.97 -16.23
CA GLU A 75 2.09 -19.41 -17.49
C GLU A 75 0.72 -18.76 -17.76
N GLN A 76 0.04 -18.25 -16.74
CA GLN A 76 -1.23 -17.53 -16.87
C GLN A 76 -1.07 -16.06 -17.27
N TYR A 77 0.14 -15.50 -17.19
CA TYR A 77 0.46 -14.13 -17.61
C TYR A 77 1.82 -14.06 -18.35
N PRO A 78 1.95 -14.73 -19.48
CA PRO A 78 3.24 -14.92 -20.18
C PRO A 78 3.86 -13.62 -20.67
N VAL A 79 3.07 -12.56 -20.91
CA VAL A 79 3.56 -11.24 -21.30
C VAL A 79 4.25 -10.51 -20.14
N GLY A 80 3.95 -10.91 -18.90
CA GLY A 80 4.46 -10.27 -17.67
C GLY A 80 3.50 -9.25 -17.08
N LEU A 81 3.95 -8.59 -16.03
CA LEU A 81 3.19 -7.59 -15.27
C LEU A 81 3.53 -6.18 -15.78
N LEU A 82 2.91 -5.79 -16.88
CA LEU A 82 3.20 -4.51 -17.51
C LEU A 82 2.47 -3.35 -16.85
N LYS A 83 3.00 -2.15 -17.01
CA LYS A 83 2.35 -0.92 -16.62
C LYS A 83 1.27 -0.56 -17.65
N GLN A 84 0.07 -0.23 -17.22
CA GLN A 84 -1.02 0.28 -18.04
C GLN A 84 -0.89 1.79 -18.28
N ASP A 85 -1.71 2.34 -19.17
CA ASP A 85 -1.70 3.78 -19.50
C ASP A 85 -2.02 4.67 -18.30
N ASP A 86 -2.86 4.19 -17.38
CA ASP A 86 -3.19 4.87 -16.13
C ASP A 86 -2.08 4.79 -15.07
N GLY A 87 -1.05 4.03 -15.31
CA GLY A 87 0.07 3.82 -14.41
C GLY A 87 -0.04 2.60 -13.49
N SER A 88 -1.19 1.94 -13.44
CA SER A 88 -1.39 0.71 -12.67
C SER A 88 -0.65 -0.48 -13.29
N VAL A 89 -0.59 -1.59 -12.57
CA VAL A 89 -0.04 -2.85 -13.08
C VAL A 89 -1.16 -3.69 -13.65
N ALA A 90 -0.93 -4.30 -14.82
CA ALA A 90 -1.83 -5.28 -15.40
C ALA A 90 -1.71 -6.62 -14.64
N TRP A 91 -2.57 -6.82 -13.66
CA TRP A 91 -2.66 -8.08 -12.92
C TRP A 91 -3.37 -9.16 -13.74
N PRO A 92 -3.05 -10.45 -13.54
CA PRO A 92 -3.80 -11.56 -14.16
C PRO A 92 -5.29 -11.50 -13.84
N VAL A 93 -6.13 -11.98 -14.76
CA VAL A 93 -7.60 -12.08 -14.55
C VAL A 93 -7.89 -12.89 -13.29
N GLY A 94 -8.83 -12.44 -12.47
CA GLY A 94 -9.17 -13.07 -11.21
C GLY A 94 -8.26 -12.69 -10.04
N THR A 95 -7.35 -11.74 -10.25
CA THR A 95 -6.44 -11.29 -9.18
C THR A 95 -6.39 -9.78 -9.05
N ILE A 96 -6.08 -9.35 -7.83
CA ILE A 96 -5.75 -7.96 -7.49
C ILE A 96 -4.38 -7.92 -6.82
N GLY A 97 -3.70 -6.79 -6.91
CA GLY A 97 -2.41 -6.65 -6.25
C GLY A 97 -1.86 -5.24 -6.30
N SER A 98 -0.75 -5.05 -5.61
CA SER A 98 -0.03 -3.78 -5.60
C SER A 98 1.45 -3.99 -5.34
N ILE A 99 2.27 -3.09 -5.86
CA ILE A 99 3.73 -3.11 -5.74
C ILE A 99 4.19 -1.78 -5.17
N SER A 100 5.11 -1.82 -4.21
CA SER A 100 5.86 -0.64 -3.76
C SER A 100 7.34 -0.95 -3.60
N HIS A 101 8.15 0.09 -3.51
CA HIS A 101 9.58 -0.04 -3.27
C HIS A 101 10.18 1.24 -2.70
N THR A 102 11.20 1.09 -1.90
CA THR A 102 12.18 2.13 -1.56
C THR A 102 13.44 1.92 -2.42
N ASP A 103 14.54 2.55 -2.05
CA ASP A 103 15.84 2.28 -2.66
C ASP A 103 16.44 0.95 -2.24
N GLU A 104 16.02 0.43 -1.07
CA GLU A 104 16.61 -0.76 -0.44
C GLU A 104 15.69 -1.98 -0.52
N TRP A 105 14.38 -1.78 -0.53
CA TRP A 105 13.38 -2.83 -0.43
C TRP A 105 12.31 -2.71 -1.50
N ALA A 106 11.91 -3.84 -2.03
CA ALA A 106 10.71 -4.00 -2.85
C ALA A 106 9.71 -4.91 -2.14
N ILE A 107 8.43 -4.60 -2.28
CA ILE A 107 7.32 -5.36 -1.70
C ILE A 107 6.20 -5.47 -2.73
N ALA A 108 5.54 -6.61 -2.76
CA ALA A 108 4.30 -6.79 -3.49
C ALA A 108 3.30 -7.59 -2.66
N VAL A 109 2.03 -7.36 -2.93
CA VAL A 109 0.91 -8.14 -2.41
C VAL A 109 0.03 -8.59 -3.57
N ALA A 110 -0.46 -9.82 -3.49
CA ALA A 110 -1.48 -10.35 -4.41
C ALA A 110 -2.59 -11.06 -3.62
N ALA A 111 -3.81 -10.95 -4.12
CA ALA A 111 -4.99 -11.65 -3.61
C ALA A 111 -5.90 -12.06 -4.76
N SER A 112 -6.81 -13.02 -4.53
CA SER A 112 -7.92 -13.31 -5.45
C SER A 112 -8.97 -12.19 -5.37
N ASP A 113 -9.62 -11.87 -6.49
CA ASP A 113 -10.68 -10.84 -6.56
C ASP A 113 -12.06 -11.34 -6.11
N ASP A 114 -12.17 -12.64 -5.81
CA ASP A 114 -13.42 -13.29 -5.34
C ASP A 114 -13.64 -13.18 -3.83
N GLN A 115 -12.78 -12.45 -3.10
CA GLN A 115 -12.80 -12.38 -1.63
C GLN A 115 -13.45 -11.10 -1.08
N GLY A 116 -14.29 -10.44 -1.86
CA GLY A 116 -15.02 -9.23 -1.44
C GLY A 116 -14.17 -7.95 -1.41
N ILE A 117 -12.91 -8.01 -1.88
CA ILE A 117 -12.07 -6.84 -2.10
C ILE A 117 -11.96 -6.57 -3.59
N VAL A 118 -12.41 -5.39 -4.01
CA VAL A 118 -12.42 -4.95 -5.41
C VAL A 118 -11.03 -4.50 -5.86
N SER A 119 -10.31 -3.83 -4.96
CA SER A 119 -8.95 -3.35 -5.23
C SER A 119 -8.18 -3.11 -3.95
N LEU A 120 -6.86 -3.09 -4.08
CA LEU A 120 -5.95 -2.80 -2.99
C LEU A 120 -4.74 -2.00 -3.47
N GLY A 121 -4.15 -1.23 -2.57
CA GLY A 121 -2.89 -0.54 -2.78
C GLY A 121 -2.01 -0.68 -1.56
N ILE A 122 -0.72 -0.88 -1.77
CA ILE A 122 0.30 -0.86 -0.71
C ILE A 122 1.34 0.21 -0.98
N ASP A 123 1.93 0.71 0.09
CA ASP A 123 3.07 1.60 0.00
C ASP A 123 4.05 1.41 1.15
N LEU A 124 5.34 1.49 0.82
CA LEU A 124 6.46 1.35 1.75
C LEU A 124 7.33 2.59 1.68
N GLU A 125 7.49 3.29 2.81
CA GLU A 125 8.25 4.53 2.91
C GLU A 125 9.29 4.51 4.04
N VAL A 126 10.37 5.25 3.83
CA VAL A 126 11.40 5.48 4.86
C VAL A 126 11.03 6.73 5.65
N ILE A 127 10.93 6.62 6.96
CA ILE A 127 10.50 7.73 7.84
C ILE A 127 11.41 8.97 7.71
N GLU A 128 12.71 8.77 7.59
CA GLU A 128 13.69 9.86 7.55
C GLU A 128 13.62 10.74 6.29
N ARG A 129 12.94 10.29 5.22
CA ARG A 129 12.87 11.01 3.93
C ARG A 129 11.76 12.03 3.84
N LEU A 130 10.80 12.00 4.74
CA LEU A 130 9.61 12.85 4.63
C LEU A 130 9.77 14.12 5.46
N HIS A 131 10.38 15.12 4.83
CA HIS A 131 10.61 16.43 5.43
C HIS A 131 9.51 17.44 5.09
N SER A 132 9.47 18.52 5.89
CA SER A 132 8.50 19.62 5.83
C SER A 132 8.08 20.12 4.43
N PRO A 133 8.94 20.24 3.38
CA PRO A 133 8.49 20.69 2.07
C PRO A 133 7.51 19.75 1.38
N VAL A 134 7.67 18.43 1.54
CA VAL A 134 6.75 17.43 0.95
C VAL A 134 5.38 17.56 1.60
N LEU A 135 5.34 17.69 2.94
CA LEU A 135 4.08 17.84 3.69
C LEU A 135 3.23 19.03 3.20
N LYS A 136 3.85 20.14 2.78
CA LYS A 136 3.11 21.30 2.25
C LYS A 136 2.32 20.96 0.97
N THR A 137 2.81 20.02 0.18
CA THR A 137 2.18 19.61 -1.08
C THR A 137 1.12 18.53 -0.88
N ILE A 138 1.37 17.58 0.04
CA ILE A 138 0.52 16.40 0.21
C ILE A 138 -0.54 16.54 1.29
N ALA A 139 -0.29 17.35 2.34
CA ALA A 139 -1.18 17.49 3.47
C ALA A 139 -2.21 18.61 3.27
N THR A 140 -3.46 18.36 3.68
CA THR A 140 -4.48 19.38 3.85
C THR A 140 -4.11 20.34 4.99
N ASP A 141 -4.81 21.46 5.13
CA ASP A 141 -4.54 22.42 6.20
C ASP A 141 -4.82 21.78 7.57
N GLU A 142 -5.88 21.00 7.67
CA GLU A 142 -6.26 20.29 8.89
C GLU A 142 -5.24 19.19 9.27
N GLU A 143 -4.75 18.45 8.28
CA GLU A 143 -3.70 17.46 8.51
C GLU A 143 -2.41 18.12 9.01
N ARG A 144 -2.02 19.27 8.44
CA ARG A 144 -0.86 20.03 8.91
C ARG A 144 -1.00 20.55 10.33
N LEU A 145 -2.21 21.03 10.69
CA LEU A 145 -2.50 21.48 12.05
C LEU A 145 -2.38 20.32 13.05
N ARG A 146 -2.91 19.13 12.71
CA ARG A 146 -2.75 17.93 13.54
C ARG A 146 -1.29 17.50 13.68
N LEU A 147 -0.54 17.47 12.58
CA LEU A 147 0.88 17.11 12.58
C LEU A 147 1.78 18.14 13.30
N ALA A 148 1.29 19.33 13.56
CA ALA A 148 2.04 20.35 14.32
C ALA A 148 1.81 20.29 15.84
N GLN A 149 0.99 19.37 16.34
CA GLN A 149 0.73 19.20 17.77
C GLN A 149 1.92 18.53 18.49
N GLU A 150 2.11 18.83 19.77
CA GLU A 150 3.29 18.40 20.56
C GLU A 150 3.44 16.88 20.71
N ASN A 151 2.37 16.10 20.58
CA ASN A 151 2.38 14.65 20.79
C ASN A 151 2.45 13.83 19.48
N VAL A 152 2.67 14.48 18.35
CA VAL A 152 2.76 13.78 17.06
C VAL A 152 4.13 13.12 16.92
N GLN A 153 4.13 11.85 16.58
CA GLN A 153 5.34 11.07 16.34
C GLN A 153 5.83 11.25 14.90
N ASP A 154 7.12 11.23 14.67
CA ASP A 154 7.76 11.48 13.37
C ASP A 154 7.23 10.57 12.25
N TRP A 155 6.88 9.32 12.58
CA TRP A 155 6.34 8.38 11.60
C TRP A 155 4.97 8.78 11.04
N GLN A 156 4.19 9.61 11.73
CA GLN A 156 2.82 9.96 11.29
C GLN A 156 2.84 10.80 10.00
N SER A 157 3.88 11.59 9.78
CA SER A 157 4.05 12.33 8.52
C SER A 157 4.37 11.39 7.35
N ALA A 158 5.20 10.38 7.58
CA ALA A 158 5.49 9.33 6.60
C ALA A 158 4.25 8.47 6.32
N ALA A 159 3.49 8.12 7.37
CA ALA A 159 2.24 7.40 7.26
C ALA A 159 1.20 8.17 6.45
N LEU A 160 1.09 9.50 6.64
CA LEU A 160 0.20 10.34 5.85
C LEU A 160 0.48 10.19 4.34
N PHE A 161 1.75 10.29 3.96
CA PHE A 161 2.15 10.12 2.56
C PHE A 161 1.89 8.70 2.06
N SER A 162 2.38 7.72 2.78
CA SER A 162 2.26 6.30 2.42
C SER A 162 0.80 5.87 2.26
N ILE A 163 -0.10 6.28 3.16
CA ILE A 163 -1.53 5.95 3.06
C ILE A 163 -2.16 6.62 1.82
N LYS A 164 -1.80 7.87 1.50
CA LYS A 164 -2.29 8.55 0.31
C LYS A 164 -1.78 7.90 -0.98
N GLU A 165 -0.54 7.44 -1.01
CA GLU A 165 0.01 6.64 -2.11
C GLU A 165 -0.69 5.28 -2.24
N SER A 166 -0.93 4.59 -1.12
CA SER A 166 -1.69 3.34 -1.12
C SER A 166 -3.12 3.54 -1.61
N LEU A 167 -3.78 4.61 -1.18
CA LEU A 167 -5.12 4.97 -1.65
C LEU A 167 -5.13 5.27 -3.15
N TYR A 168 -4.15 6.02 -3.64
CA TYR A 168 -4.01 6.29 -5.06
C TYR A 168 -3.85 5.00 -5.86
N LYS A 169 -2.97 4.08 -5.43
CA LYS A 169 -2.77 2.78 -6.06
C LYS A 169 -4.03 1.92 -6.03
N CYS A 170 -4.80 1.99 -4.95
CA CYS A 170 -6.07 1.28 -4.79
C CYS A 170 -7.16 1.79 -5.74
N LEU A 171 -7.39 3.10 -5.79
CA LEU A 171 -8.52 3.68 -6.52
C LEU A 171 -8.21 4.01 -7.98
N ARG A 172 -6.95 4.27 -8.33
CA ARG A 172 -6.55 4.70 -9.66
C ARG A 172 -7.04 3.81 -10.80
N PRO A 173 -6.99 2.47 -10.71
CA PRO A 173 -7.48 1.59 -11.76
C PRO A 173 -8.97 1.75 -12.06
N HIS A 174 -9.74 2.30 -11.13
CA HIS A 174 -11.20 2.44 -11.21
C HIS A 174 -11.67 3.88 -11.46
N HIS A 175 -10.83 4.88 -11.16
CA HIS A 175 -11.24 6.28 -11.22
C HIS A 175 -11.06 6.91 -12.60
N GLY A 176 -10.10 6.45 -13.40
CA GLY A 176 -9.82 7.02 -14.71
C GLY A 176 -9.24 8.44 -14.72
N ALA A 177 -9.24 9.16 -13.59
CA ALA A 177 -8.72 10.52 -13.45
C ALA A 177 -7.62 10.57 -12.38
N PHE A 178 -6.89 11.67 -12.33
CA PHE A 178 -5.88 11.91 -11.30
C PHE A 178 -6.56 12.19 -9.95
N ILE A 179 -6.08 11.56 -8.89
CA ILE A 179 -6.48 11.80 -7.51
C ILE A 179 -5.37 12.61 -6.85
N GLY A 180 -5.67 13.85 -6.49
CA GLY A 180 -4.72 14.73 -5.80
C GLY A 180 -4.57 14.35 -4.32
N PHE A 181 -3.39 14.54 -3.77
CA PHE A 181 -3.14 14.29 -2.34
C PHE A 181 -4.10 15.06 -1.41
N ARG A 182 -4.55 16.25 -1.83
CA ARG A 182 -5.44 17.12 -1.05
C ARG A 182 -6.93 16.88 -1.32
N ASP A 183 -7.27 15.96 -2.22
CA ASP A 183 -8.64 15.51 -2.46
C ASP A 183 -9.14 14.56 -1.36
N VAL A 184 -8.22 14.16 -0.47
CA VAL A 184 -8.46 13.22 0.61
C VAL A 184 -7.88 13.76 1.90
N GLU A 185 -8.61 13.61 2.99
CA GLU A 185 -8.16 13.88 4.36
C GLU A 185 -8.06 12.59 5.15
N LEU A 186 -6.98 12.45 5.92
CA LEU A 186 -6.71 11.31 6.78
C LEU A 186 -6.76 11.71 8.25
N LEU A 187 -7.30 10.84 9.08
CA LEU A 187 -7.13 10.88 10.54
C LEU A 187 -6.34 9.65 10.96
N ILE A 188 -5.08 9.87 11.36
CA ILE A 188 -4.17 8.81 11.80
C ILE A 188 -4.23 8.73 13.33
N PRO A 189 -4.68 7.60 13.91
CA PRO A 189 -4.76 7.46 15.36
C PRO A 189 -3.36 7.42 15.99
N THR A 190 -3.26 7.85 17.24
CA THR A 190 -2.03 7.75 18.06
C THR A 190 -1.92 6.41 18.76
N GLU A 191 -3.04 5.73 18.98
CA GLU A 191 -3.11 4.42 19.63
C GLU A 191 -3.22 3.30 18.61
N PRO A 192 -2.48 2.21 18.77
CA PRO A 192 -2.60 1.04 17.92
C PRO A 192 -3.93 0.30 18.14
N LEU A 193 -4.31 -0.50 17.18
CA LEU A 193 -5.46 -1.41 17.30
C LEU A 193 -5.24 -2.40 18.44
N LYS A 194 -6.23 -2.49 19.33
CA LYS A 194 -6.20 -3.44 20.45
C LYS A 194 -6.40 -4.86 19.97
N GLY A 195 -5.64 -5.80 20.56
CA GLY A 195 -5.75 -7.23 20.23
C GLY A 195 -5.09 -7.67 18.92
N VAL A 196 -4.36 -6.75 18.26
CA VAL A 196 -3.60 -7.07 17.04
C VAL A 196 -2.10 -6.96 17.28
N SER A 197 -1.69 -6.11 18.22
CA SER A 197 -0.26 -5.85 18.52
C SER A 197 0.37 -6.88 19.46
N ASP A 198 -0.42 -7.68 20.18
CA ASP A 198 0.10 -8.55 21.24
C ASP A 198 0.57 -9.93 20.74
N ASP A 199 0.12 -10.34 19.53
CA ASP A 199 0.33 -11.71 19.03
C ASP A 199 1.39 -11.84 17.92
N VAL A 200 1.87 -10.75 17.35
CA VAL A 200 2.79 -10.80 16.20
C VAL A 200 3.99 -9.89 16.43
N ASP A 201 5.06 -10.41 17.00
CA ASP A 201 6.41 -9.83 17.14
C ASP A 201 6.50 -8.30 17.47
N GLY A 202 5.49 -7.74 18.15
CA GLY A 202 5.50 -6.35 18.61
C GLY A 202 5.23 -5.29 17.52
N LEU A 203 4.70 -5.67 16.33
CA LEU A 203 4.34 -4.73 15.30
C LEU A 203 3.01 -4.06 15.61
N ALA A 204 3.04 -2.80 16.02
CA ALA A 204 1.86 -2.00 16.23
C ALA A 204 1.14 -1.73 14.89
N MET A 205 -0.15 -2.08 14.83
CA MET A 205 -1.00 -1.82 13.68
C MET A 205 -1.98 -0.68 14.01
N TYR A 206 -2.09 0.30 13.12
CA TYR A 206 -2.99 1.43 13.25
C TYR A 206 -4.05 1.39 12.16
N GLN A 207 -5.23 1.92 12.45
CA GLN A 207 -6.33 2.04 11.49
C GLN A 207 -6.68 3.51 11.26
N PRO A 208 -6.12 4.14 10.22
CA PRO A 208 -6.50 5.47 9.81
C PRO A 208 -7.92 5.52 9.25
N SER A 209 -8.61 6.66 9.48
CA SER A 209 -9.85 6.99 8.80
C SER A 209 -9.59 7.84 7.57
N ILE A 210 -10.36 7.61 6.51
CA ILE A 210 -10.25 8.29 5.22
C ILE A 210 -11.54 9.08 4.99
N ARG A 211 -11.41 10.36 4.58
CA ARG A 211 -12.51 11.21 4.16
C ARG A 211 -12.21 11.82 2.79
N PHE A 212 -13.12 11.70 1.85
CA PHE A 212 -13.02 12.37 0.57
C PHE A 212 -13.44 13.84 0.68
N LEU A 213 -12.65 14.73 0.09
CA LEU A 213 -12.93 16.16 -0.01
C LEU A 213 -13.35 16.56 -1.44
N SER A 214 -13.13 15.68 -2.40
CA SER A 214 -13.45 15.89 -3.81
C SER A 214 -14.83 15.33 -4.14
N ASP A 215 -15.72 16.16 -4.73
CA ASP A 215 -17.02 15.72 -5.21
C ASP A 215 -16.91 14.60 -6.27
N ALA A 216 -15.85 14.62 -7.07
CA ALA A 216 -15.57 13.57 -8.05
C ALA A 216 -15.31 12.20 -7.41
N LEU A 217 -14.60 12.17 -6.29
CA LEU A 217 -14.38 10.92 -5.52
C LEU A 217 -15.68 10.46 -4.84
N LEU A 218 -16.41 11.39 -4.21
CA LEU A 218 -17.69 11.08 -3.56
C LEU A 218 -18.75 10.57 -4.53
N ALA A 219 -18.70 11.00 -5.81
CA ALA A 219 -19.62 10.53 -6.85
C ALA A 219 -19.32 9.11 -7.35
N GLN A 220 -18.09 8.62 -7.17
CA GLN A 220 -17.65 7.33 -7.68
C GLN A 220 -17.44 6.28 -6.61
N PHE A 221 -17.00 6.68 -5.42
CA PHE A 221 -16.59 5.79 -4.35
C PHE A 221 -17.35 6.09 -3.06
N ASP A 222 -17.63 5.05 -2.32
CA ASP A 222 -18.14 5.13 -0.96
C ASP A 222 -16.98 4.94 0.03
N GLU A 223 -16.63 5.99 0.78
CA GLU A 223 -15.53 5.94 1.74
C GLU A 223 -15.73 4.91 2.85
N ARG A 224 -16.99 4.51 3.15
CA ARG A 224 -17.31 3.44 4.11
C ARG A 224 -16.86 2.05 3.66
N ARG A 225 -16.57 1.90 2.38
CA ARG A 225 -16.03 0.67 1.77
C ARG A 225 -14.51 0.63 1.78
N LEU A 226 -13.86 1.71 2.23
CA LEU A 226 -12.42 1.80 2.37
C LEU A 226 -11.98 1.33 3.75
N ARG A 227 -10.90 0.56 3.77
CA ARG A 227 -10.16 0.23 4.97
C ARG A 227 -8.71 0.54 4.77
N ALA A 228 -8.12 1.31 5.68
CA ALA A 228 -6.68 1.56 5.74
C ALA A 228 -6.06 0.89 6.95
N ARG A 229 -4.86 0.38 6.79
CA ARG A 229 -4.00 -0.10 7.87
C ARG A 229 -2.60 0.45 7.67
N VAL A 230 -1.92 0.71 8.76
CA VAL A 230 -0.53 1.13 8.74
C VAL A 230 0.23 0.47 9.89
N THR A 231 1.45 0.07 9.63
CA THR A 231 2.40 -0.41 10.63
C THR A 231 3.73 0.30 10.49
N VAL A 232 4.45 0.40 11.60
CA VAL A 232 5.75 1.09 11.69
C VAL A 232 6.79 0.12 12.23
N PHE A 233 7.90 -0.01 11.53
CA PHE A 233 8.97 -0.93 11.93
C PHE A 233 10.32 -0.48 11.36
N ASN A 234 11.38 -0.58 12.15
CA ASN A 234 12.77 -0.38 11.73
C ASN A 234 13.04 0.88 10.89
N GLY A 235 12.34 1.98 11.14
CA GLY A 235 12.50 3.21 10.37
C GLY A 235 11.71 3.24 9.06
N PHE A 236 10.77 2.28 8.85
CA PHE A 236 9.86 2.21 7.72
C PHE A 236 8.41 2.33 8.17
N VAL A 237 7.59 2.81 7.26
CA VAL A 237 6.13 2.78 7.31
C VAL A 237 5.65 1.90 6.16
N LEU A 238 4.81 0.92 6.48
CA LEU A 238 4.07 0.13 5.50
C LEU A 238 2.58 0.42 5.67
N SER A 239 1.92 0.79 4.60
CA SER A 239 0.47 1.01 4.57
C SER A 239 -0.21 0.12 3.53
N VAL A 240 -1.47 -0.21 3.81
CA VAL A 240 -2.39 -0.84 2.86
C VAL A 240 -3.71 -0.09 2.87
N VAL A 241 -4.30 0.07 1.69
CA VAL A 241 -5.68 0.53 1.52
C VAL A 241 -6.41 -0.49 0.66
N CYS A 242 -7.57 -0.94 1.14
CA CYS A 242 -8.46 -1.86 0.43
C CYS A 242 -9.80 -1.19 0.18
N TYR A 243 -10.38 -1.40 -1.01
CA TYR A 243 -11.74 -1.04 -1.35
C TYR A 243 -12.56 -2.30 -1.54
N SER A 244 -13.62 -2.45 -0.75
CA SER A 244 -14.44 -3.66 -0.70
C SER A 244 -15.71 -3.51 -1.54
N ASP A 245 -16.34 -4.62 -1.91
CA ASP A 245 -17.63 -4.65 -2.61
C ASP A 245 -18.82 -4.29 -1.69
N SER A 246 -18.65 -4.43 -0.40
CA SER A 246 -19.61 -4.07 0.66
C SER A 246 -18.98 -3.12 1.68
N GLU A 247 -19.80 -2.48 2.53
CA GLU A 247 -19.30 -1.65 3.63
C GLU A 247 -18.37 -2.49 4.52
N ALA A 248 -17.23 -1.92 4.88
CA ALA A 248 -16.33 -2.57 5.83
C ALA A 248 -17.09 -2.82 7.14
N ILE A 249 -17.14 -4.07 7.59
CA ILE A 249 -17.85 -4.43 8.82
C ILE A 249 -17.27 -3.57 9.94
N ALA A 250 -18.14 -2.76 10.57
CA ALA A 250 -17.80 -1.84 11.66
C ALA A 250 -17.47 -2.62 12.96
N GLY A 251 -16.47 -3.50 12.90
CA GLY A 251 -15.94 -4.20 14.07
C GLY A 251 -14.75 -3.47 14.69
N ASP A 252 -14.18 -2.55 13.95
CA ASP A 252 -13.01 -1.77 14.36
C ASP A 252 -13.43 -0.31 14.51
N SER A 253 -13.40 0.19 15.74
CA SER A 253 -13.74 1.58 16.09
C SER A 253 -12.95 2.57 15.21
N GLN A 254 -13.60 3.11 14.19
CA GLN A 254 -13.06 4.20 13.40
C GLN A 254 -12.98 5.47 14.27
N GLY A 255 -11.84 6.16 14.23
CA GLY A 255 -11.76 7.51 14.75
C GLY A 255 -12.80 8.39 14.02
N THR A 256 -13.59 9.14 14.77
CA THR A 256 -14.66 9.97 14.19
C THR A 256 -14.09 11.34 13.83
N PHE A 257 -14.26 11.76 12.58
CA PHE A 257 -14.02 13.15 12.21
C PHE A 257 -15.06 14.02 12.95
N VAL A 258 -14.58 14.86 13.88
CA VAL A 258 -15.44 15.86 14.51
C VAL A 258 -15.60 17.01 13.52
N THR A 259 -16.82 17.23 13.04
CA THR A 259 -17.16 18.43 12.27
C THR A 259 -17.24 19.60 13.24
N SER A 260 -16.32 20.54 13.13
CA SER A 260 -16.35 21.86 13.81
C SER A 260 -17.28 22.81 13.05
#